data_07b3d47097cc7855c2af2c4b1eb3f8ad
#
_entry.id   07b3d47097cc7855c2af2c4b1eb3f8ad
#
_cell.length_a   1.000
_cell.length_b   1.000
_cell.length_c   1.000
_cell.angle_alpha   90.00
_cell.angle_beta   90.00
_cell.angle_gamma   90.00
#
_symmetry.space_group_name_H-M   'P 1'
#
loop_
_entity.id
_entity.type
_entity.pdbx_description
1 polymer ?
#
loop_
_entity_poly.entity_id
_entity_poly.type
_entity_poly.pdbx_seq_one_letter_code
_entity_poly.pdbx_strand_id
1 'polypeptide(L)'
;MISSPLKQTNEIDWIAPLKHHIRTSYGDDPERYTEECVQLNRLRQDMRGAGKDSAAGRDLLYRYYGQLELLDLRFPVDENHIKISFTWFDAFTQKPTSQYSLAYEKASIIFNISAVLSCHAANQNRHEDVGLKTAYHSFQASAGMFTYINENFLHAPSTDLSRETVQTLIRIMLAQGQEVFIEKQIADGKKPGLLAKLASQAAFIYAQAVEGTQDNVSRAVFERVWLLTVQIKQHHMASLAQYYQAVADYEANSYGQAICRLQAGLNASKEASRLANGFPSSVPSSSNLSSETGTVLADAVKKHMATIQERIAEYNRDNDMIYHQPVPVEANLPSIPKLPAAKAIPVSELYQGQDIQKIIGPDIFQRIVPMSVTESASLYDEEKAKLVRAETERVEGADDELAASLDYLKLPGSLNILKGGSDQESMGVDEEFRRWCSELAGHSSFDPTFERLREDKQGILSTLENSLKQLDMEESVCEKMRSKYGGEWTQQPSSRLTSTLRTDARSYRSAVEEASTSDAQLYSTFRQHASDFDEMRSAGETDEADVLYQRAMIKAGAGKKDAMSPSGGAAEGNLLDDDFEDDSRQTVFGQIERVEELLRKLQLVKRERQQVLKDLKEKVRNPLTYS
;
A
#
# COMPACT_ATOMS: atom_id res chain seq x y z
N MET A 1 -0.67 4.49 38.11
CA MET A 1 -0.90 4.13 36.70
C MET A 1 0.14 3.10 36.24
N ILE A 2 -0.23 2.20 35.35
CA ILE A 2 0.68 1.23 34.75
C ILE A 2 1.38 1.88 33.56
N SER A 3 2.70 1.69 33.44
CA SER A 3 3.49 2.04 32.27
C SER A 3 4.25 0.82 31.77
N SER A 4 4.40 0.71 30.46
CA SER A 4 5.15 -0.39 29.84
C SER A 4 6.64 -0.25 30.12
N PRO A 5 7.37 -1.32 30.44
CA PRO A 5 8.82 -1.28 30.51
C PRO A 5 9.44 -1.11 29.11
N LEU A 6 10.67 -0.57 29.08
CA LEU A 6 11.44 -0.44 27.83
C LEU A 6 12.13 -1.75 27.47
N LYS A 7 12.17 -2.05 26.17
CA LYS A 7 13.02 -3.09 25.60
C LYS A 7 14.47 -2.60 25.56
N GLN A 8 15.39 -3.49 25.92
CA GLN A 8 16.83 -3.27 25.81
C GLN A 8 17.38 -3.92 24.55
N THR A 9 18.49 -3.38 24.00
CA THR A 9 19.13 -3.95 22.81
C THR A 9 20.65 -3.88 22.90
N ASN A 10 21.30 -4.80 22.21
CA ASN A 10 22.75 -4.84 22.06
C ASN A 10 23.25 -3.77 21.06
N GLU A 11 24.53 -3.51 21.12
CA GLU A 11 25.23 -2.71 20.12
C GLU A 11 25.31 -3.48 18.80
N ILE A 12 25.19 -2.77 17.69
CA ILE A 12 25.39 -3.29 16.33
C ILE A 12 26.28 -2.33 15.54
N ASP A 13 26.89 -2.82 14.50
CA ASP A 13 27.62 -2.02 13.52
C ASP A 13 26.80 -1.87 12.24
N TRP A 14 26.42 -0.63 11.89
CA TRP A 14 25.81 -0.28 10.62
C TRP A 14 26.83 -0.02 9.53
N ILE A 15 28.07 0.38 9.88
CA ILE A 15 29.02 0.98 8.96
C ILE A 15 29.50 -0.04 7.93
N ALA A 16 30.07 -1.17 8.40
CA ALA A 16 30.67 -2.15 7.51
C ALA A 16 29.65 -2.81 6.57
N PRO A 17 28.45 -3.26 7.04
CA PRO A 17 27.45 -3.86 6.16
C PRO A 17 26.88 -2.89 5.11
N LEU A 18 26.62 -1.63 5.47
CA LEU A 18 26.12 -0.63 4.54
C LEU A 18 27.17 -0.28 3.47
N LYS A 19 28.42 -0.05 3.85
CA LYS A 19 29.52 0.17 2.91
C LYS A 19 29.70 -0.99 1.94
N HIS A 20 29.58 -2.23 2.44
CA HIS A 20 29.64 -3.40 1.59
C HIS A 20 28.51 -3.40 0.55
N HIS A 21 27.27 -3.14 0.98
CA HIS A 21 26.12 -3.09 0.09
C HIS A 21 26.19 -1.96 -0.95
N ILE A 22 26.66 -0.79 -0.56
CA ILE A 22 26.87 0.34 -1.49
C ILE A 22 27.83 -0.09 -2.62
N ARG A 23 28.92 -0.75 -2.27
CA ARG A 23 29.91 -1.24 -3.27
C ARG A 23 29.31 -2.32 -4.18
N THR A 24 28.59 -3.28 -3.63
CA THR A 24 28.14 -4.46 -4.38
C THR A 24 26.87 -4.21 -5.18
N SER A 25 25.91 -3.49 -4.64
CA SER A 25 24.58 -3.31 -5.25
C SER A 25 24.42 -2.00 -6.01
N TYR A 26 25.00 -0.91 -5.47
CA TYR A 26 24.94 0.40 -6.13
C TYR A 26 26.14 0.66 -7.04
N GLY A 27 27.23 -0.11 -6.89
CA GLY A 27 28.45 0.10 -7.69
C GLY A 27 29.17 1.41 -7.44
N ASP A 28 28.83 2.13 -6.34
CA ASP A 28 29.42 3.41 -5.97
C ASP A 28 30.55 3.26 -4.94
N ASP A 29 31.38 4.28 -4.79
CA ASP A 29 32.45 4.31 -3.81
C ASP A 29 31.89 4.47 -2.38
N PRO A 30 32.01 3.47 -1.50
CA PRO A 30 31.45 3.52 -0.15
C PRO A 30 32.11 4.57 0.74
N GLU A 31 33.34 5.02 0.42
CA GLU A 31 34.03 6.04 1.22
C GLU A 31 33.35 7.43 1.12
N ARG A 32 32.61 7.66 0.06
CA ARG A 32 31.81 8.90 -0.13
C ARG A 32 30.62 9.01 0.84
N TYR A 33 30.23 7.91 1.48
CA TYR A 33 29.09 7.81 2.38
C TYR A 33 29.50 7.43 3.81
N THR A 34 30.77 7.63 4.14
CA THR A 34 31.30 7.27 5.47
C THR A 34 30.63 8.08 6.57
N GLU A 35 30.39 9.37 6.35
CA GLU A 35 29.76 10.27 7.33
C GLU A 35 28.31 9.85 7.59
N GLU A 36 27.57 9.51 6.54
CA GLU A 36 26.19 9.05 6.63
C GLU A 36 26.08 7.74 7.42
N CYS A 37 26.95 6.78 7.12
CA CYS A 37 27.00 5.51 7.86
C CYS A 37 27.33 5.72 9.34
N VAL A 38 28.30 6.56 9.66
CA VAL A 38 28.68 6.91 11.04
C VAL A 38 27.54 7.65 11.75
N GLN A 39 26.86 8.55 11.07
CA GLN A 39 25.72 9.29 11.62
C GLN A 39 24.56 8.35 12.00
N LEU A 40 24.19 7.41 11.12
CA LEU A 40 23.16 6.41 11.44
C LEU A 40 23.58 5.52 12.61
N ASN A 41 24.83 5.05 12.60
CA ASN A 41 25.36 4.22 13.68
C ASN A 41 25.34 4.95 15.02
N ARG A 42 25.74 6.21 15.05
CA ARG A 42 25.68 7.07 16.23
C ARG A 42 24.25 7.29 16.71
N LEU A 43 23.32 7.59 15.80
CA LEU A 43 21.91 7.80 16.14
C LEU A 43 21.32 6.57 16.83
N ARG A 44 21.68 5.37 16.38
CA ARG A 44 21.27 4.13 17.04
C ARG A 44 21.86 3.99 18.45
N GLN A 45 23.12 4.33 18.63
CA GLN A 45 23.74 4.27 19.97
C GLN A 45 23.10 5.28 20.93
N ASP A 46 22.85 6.50 20.43
CA ASP A 46 22.23 7.56 21.23
C ASP A 46 20.81 7.18 21.68
N MET A 47 20.00 6.52 20.82
CA MET A 47 18.66 6.09 21.18
C MET A 47 18.64 4.95 22.23
N ARG A 48 19.69 4.11 22.30
CA ARG A 48 19.79 3.07 23.34
C ARG A 48 19.88 3.66 24.76
N GLY A 49 20.40 4.87 24.87
CA GLY A 49 20.48 5.63 26.12
C GLY A 49 19.20 6.39 26.46
N ALA A 50 18.13 6.27 25.69
CA ALA A 50 16.87 6.97 25.95
C ALA A 50 16.30 6.60 27.31
N GLY A 51 16.12 7.62 28.18
CA GLY A 51 15.53 7.43 29.50
C GLY A 51 14.02 7.14 29.41
N LYS A 52 13.48 6.49 30.47
CA LYS A 52 12.07 6.07 30.53
C LYS A 52 11.07 7.23 30.40
N ASP A 53 11.42 8.44 30.84
CA ASP A 53 10.56 9.64 30.81
C ASP A 53 11.34 10.86 30.31
N SER A 54 12.08 10.67 29.24
CA SER A 54 12.89 11.73 28.62
C SER A 54 12.29 12.19 27.30
N ALA A 55 11.91 13.45 27.19
CA ALA A 55 11.48 14.04 25.91
C ALA A 55 12.57 13.93 24.84
N ALA A 56 13.82 14.19 25.20
CA ALA A 56 14.96 14.03 24.29
C ALA A 56 15.16 12.57 23.87
N GLY A 57 14.98 11.61 24.79
CA GLY A 57 15.03 10.18 24.48
C GLY A 57 13.90 9.74 23.54
N ARG A 58 12.71 10.26 23.76
CA ARG A 58 11.56 10.05 22.86
C ARG A 58 11.88 10.58 21.45
N ASP A 59 12.40 11.79 21.34
CA ASP A 59 12.71 12.42 20.05
C ASP A 59 13.82 11.65 19.30
N LEU A 60 14.80 11.06 20.03
CA LEU A 60 15.80 10.17 19.43
C LEU A 60 15.18 8.88 18.88
N LEU A 61 14.23 8.27 19.59
CA LEU A 61 13.50 7.09 19.11
C LEU A 61 12.70 7.41 17.84
N TYR A 62 11.97 8.53 17.81
CA TYR A 62 11.25 8.98 16.62
C TYR A 62 12.18 9.23 15.45
N ARG A 63 13.30 9.92 15.68
CA ARG A 63 14.28 10.21 14.64
C ARG A 63 14.86 8.93 14.07
N TYR A 64 15.27 8.00 14.93
CA TYR A 64 15.82 6.73 14.48
C TYR A 64 14.80 5.90 13.70
N TYR A 65 13.56 5.80 14.19
CA TYR A 65 12.49 5.13 13.47
C TYR A 65 12.26 5.72 12.07
N GLY A 66 12.16 7.05 11.97
CA GLY A 66 11.97 7.73 10.70
C GLY A 66 13.13 7.51 9.73
N GLN A 67 14.38 7.50 10.23
CA GLN A 67 15.55 7.18 9.40
C GLN A 67 15.54 5.71 8.94
N LEU A 68 15.01 4.78 9.75
CA LEU A 68 14.85 3.37 9.33
C LEU A 68 13.81 3.22 8.22
N GLU A 69 12.72 4.00 8.21
CA GLU A 69 11.75 3.99 7.11
C GLU A 69 12.37 4.47 5.80
N LEU A 70 13.21 5.52 5.86
CA LEU A 70 13.93 6.03 4.71
C LEU A 70 15.05 5.07 4.26
N LEU A 71 15.70 4.39 5.21
CA LEU A 71 16.74 3.40 4.96
C LEU A 71 16.19 2.19 4.21
N ASP A 72 15.01 1.69 4.61
CA ASP A 72 14.37 0.50 4.05
C ASP A 72 14.10 0.62 2.55
N LEU A 73 13.92 1.84 2.06
CA LEU A 73 13.75 2.13 0.64
C LEU A 73 15.00 1.81 -0.21
N ARG A 74 16.18 1.78 0.44
CA ARG A 74 17.49 1.69 -0.24
C ARG A 74 18.29 0.47 0.13
N PHE A 75 18.13 -0.01 1.37
CA PHE A 75 18.98 -1.03 1.97
C PHE A 75 18.13 -2.18 2.52
N PRO A 76 17.99 -3.26 1.76
CA PRO A 76 17.28 -4.45 2.24
C PRO A 76 18.10 -5.15 3.32
N VAL A 77 17.61 -5.11 4.56
CA VAL A 77 18.25 -5.76 5.71
C VAL A 77 17.52 -7.05 6.03
N ASP A 78 18.08 -8.16 5.58
CA ASP A 78 17.55 -9.51 5.78
C ASP A 78 18.67 -10.56 5.74
N GLU A 79 18.32 -11.84 5.82
CA GLU A 79 19.27 -12.95 5.80
C GLU A 79 20.03 -13.10 4.47
N ASN A 80 19.50 -12.57 3.37
CA ASN A 80 20.04 -12.77 2.02
C ASN A 80 20.87 -11.58 1.53
N HIS A 81 20.57 -10.36 2.01
CA HIS A 81 21.18 -9.12 1.55
C HIS A 81 22.13 -8.53 2.60
N ILE A 82 21.66 -7.59 3.39
CA ILE A 82 22.46 -6.95 4.44
C ILE A 82 22.24 -7.70 5.76
N LYS A 83 23.25 -8.47 6.19
CA LYS A 83 23.19 -9.32 7.38
C LYS A 83 23.55 -8.55 8.64
N ILE A 84 22.55 -7.91 9.27
CA ILE A 84 22.69 -7.29 10.58
C ILE A 84 21.77 -8.01 11.56
N SER A 85 22.34 -8.59 12.59
CA SER A 85 21.59 -9.29 13.64
C SER A 85 21.15 -8.30 14.70
N PHE A 86 19.84 -8.00 14.76
CA PHE A 86 19.25 -7.19 15.81
C PHE A 86 18.89 -8.07 17.00
N THR A 87 19.55 -7.87 18.13
CA THR A 87 19.24 -8.56 19.37
C THR A 87 18.49 -7.62 20.30
N TRP A 88 17.25 -7.95 20.62
CA TRP A 88 16.42 -7.25 21.58
C TRP A 88 16.04 -8.15 22.74
N PHE A 89 16.00 -7.59 23.93
CA PHE A 89 15.51 -8.27 25.12
C PHE A 89 14.02 -8.02 25.28
N ASP A 90 13.27 -9.08 25.53
CA ASP A 90 11.85 -8.99 25.84
C ASP A 90 11.62 -8.04 27.04
N ALA A 91 10.68 -7.12 26.91
CA ALA A 91 10.46 -6.07 27.90
C ALA A 91 10.07 -6.60 29.28
N PHE A 92 9.41 -7.75 29.35
CA PHE A 92 8.88 -8.35 30.59
C PHE A 92 9.74 -9.52 31.07
N THR A 93 10.09 -10.44 30.18
CA THR A 93 10.81 -11.67 30.53
C THR A 93 12.32 -11.54 30.46
N GLN A 94 12.84 -10.45 29.89
CA GLN A 94 14.26 -10.18 29.65
C GLN A 94 14.99 -11.24 28.80
N LYS A 95 14.26 -12.07 28.07
CA LYS A 95 14.83 -13.07 27.17
C LYS A 95 15.34 -12.40 25.89
N PRO A 96 16.60 -12.69 25.47
CA PRO A 96 17.11 -12.14 24.21
C PRO A 96 16.49 -12.87 23.00
N THR A 97 16.17 -12.11 21.97
CA THR A 97 15.75 -12.61 20.66
C THR A 97 16.53 -11.87 19.58
N SER A 98 17.10 -12.62 18.63
CA SER A 98 17.91 -12.06 17.55
C SER A 98 17.27 -12.36 16.22
N GLN A 99 17.19 -11.35 15.35
CA GLN A 99 16.61 -11.45 14.00
C GLN A 99 17.42 -10.63 13.00
N TYR A 100 17.57 -11.14 11.78
CA TYR A 100 18.07 -10.41 10.61
C TYR A 100 16.91 -9.69 9.92
N SER A 101 16.22 -8.81 10.63
CA SER A 101 14.99 -8.18 10.13
C SER A 101 14.88 -6.74 10.56
N LEU A 102 14.83 -5.83 9.59
CA LEU A 102 14.59 -4.42 9.86
C LEU A 102 13.19 -4.18 10.45
N ALA A 103 12.22 -5.01 10.05
CA ALA A 103 10.87 -4.96 10.62
C ALA A 103 10.87 -5.26 12.13
N TYR A 104 11.72 -6.19 12.58
CA TYR A 104 11.87 -6.47 14.01
C TYR A 104 12.51 -5.32 14.77
N GLU A 105 13.54 -4.67 14.20
CA GLU A 105 14.13 -3.45 14.74
C GLU A 105 13.08 -2.34 14.85
N LYS A 106 12.35 -2.06 13.76
CA LYS A 106 11.26 -1.06 13.71
C LYS A 106 10.17 -1.32 14.76
N ALA A 107 9.67 -2.55 14.85
CA ALA A 107 8.65 -2.94 15.82
C ALA A 107 9.12 -2.73 17.27
N SER A 108 10.38 -3.06 17.58
CA SER A 108 10.98 -2.86 18.89
C SER A 108 11.16 -1.38 19.24
N ILE A 109 11.50 -0.54 18.28
CA ILE A 109 11.56 0.91 18.48
C ILE A 109 10.18 1.50 18.73
N ILE A 110 9.15 1.10 17.96
CA ILE A 110 7.76 1.56 18.18
C ILE A 110 7.26 1.12 19.56
N PHE A 111 7.60 -0.10 19.98
CA PHE A 111 7.31 -0.56 21.34
C PHE A 111 7.92 0.38 22.38
N ASN A 112 9.19 0.76 22.22
CA ASN A 112 9.85 1.69 23.14
C ASN A 112 9.25 3.09 23.09
N ILE A 113 8.84 3.60 21.94
CA ILE A 113 8.10 4.86 21.80
C ILE A 113 6.80 4.78 22.64
N SER A 114 6.04 3.70 22.49
CA SER A 114 4.82 3.47 23.25
C SER A 114 5.08 3.39 24.75
N ALA A 115 6.17 2.71 25.16
CA ALA A 115 6.58 2.60 26.55
C ALA A 115 6.93 3.97 27.15
N VAL A 116 7.71 4.80 26.45
CA VAL A 116 8.04 6.17 26.89
C VAL A 116 6.77 7.02 27.02
N LEU A 117 5.86 6.98 26.05
CA LEU A 117 4.58 7.69 26.12
C LEU A 117 3.74 7.25 27.31
N SER A 118 3.68 5.95 27.60
CA SER A 118 2.95 5.41 28.75
C SER A 118 3.56 5.84 30.09
N CYS A 119 4.90 5.90 30.16
CA CYS A 119 5.62 6.36 31.33
C CYS A 119 5.40 7.87 31.53
N HIS A 120 5.51 8.65 30.47
CA HIS A 120 5.22 10.08 30.50
C HIS A 120 3.80 10.36 30.98
N ALA A 121 2.81 9.60 30.49
CA ALA A 121 1.42 9.71 30.94
C ALA A 121 1.25 9.37 32.44
N ALA A 122 1.90 8.29 32.90
CA ALA A 122 1.78 7.82 34.26
C ALA A 122 2.40 8.79 35.29
N ASN A 123 3.42 9.55 34.88
CA ASN A 123 4.18 10.48 35.72
C ASN A 123 3.59 11.91 35.75
N GLN A 124 2.51 12.18 34.99
CA GLN A 124 1.90 13.52 34.96
C GLN A 124 1.24 13.85 36.32
N ASN A 125 1.33 15.13 36.71
CA ASN A 125 0.58 15.66 37.83
C ASN A 125 -0.91 15.81 37.49
N ARG A 126 -1.73 14.82 37.86
CA ARG A 126 -3.17 14.76 37.54
C ARG A 126 -4.04 15.66 38.42
N HIS A 127 -3.43 16.40 39.36
CA HIS A 127 -4.12 17.46 40.10
C HIS A 127 -4.22 18.76 39.31
N GLU A 128 -3.48 18.87 38.21
CA GLU A 128 -3.46 20.02 37.31
C GLU A 128 -4.13 19.71 35.99
N ASP A 129 -4.86 20.67 35.41
CA ASP A 129 -5.56 20.52 34.13
C ASP A 129 -4.60 20.20 32.95
N VAL A 130 -3.42 20.81 32.97
CA VAL A 130 -2.38 20.53 31.96
C VAL A 130 -1.89 19.08 32.08
N GLY A 131 -1.63 18.61 33.29
CA GLY A 131 -1.21 17.23 33.55
C GLY A 131 -2.28 16.20 33.15
N LEU A 132 -3.56 16.47 33.41
CA LEU A 132 -4.68 15.62 32.98
C LEU A 132 -4.76 15.54 31.44
N LYS A 133 -4.67 16.68 30.76
CA LYS A 133 -4.70 16.72 29.27
C LYS A 133 -3.50 15.96 28.67
N THR A 134 -2.30 16.18 29.22
CA THR A 134 -1.08 15.52 28.76
C THR A 134 -1.14 14.01 28.99
N ALA A 135 -1.57 13.57 30.19
CA ALA A 135 -1.73 12.14 30.49
C ALA A 135 -2.75 11.48 29.57
N TYR A 136 -3.90 12.11 29.37
CA TYR A 136 -4.96 11.63 28.48
C TYR A 136 -4.46 11.44 27.04
N HIS A 137 -3.81 12.47 26.47
CA HIS A 137 -3.25 12.39 25.12
C HIS A 137 -2.16 11.31 25.03
N SER A 138 -1.24 11.26 25.99
CA SER A 138 -0.11 10.33 25.94
C SER A 138 -0.52 8.87 26.10
N PHE A 139 -1.57 8.55 26.90
CA PHE A 139 -2.11 7.19 26.95
C PHE A 139 -2.77 6.78 25.63
N GLN A 140 -3.50 7.67 24.97
CA GLN A 140 -4.10 7.41 23.66
C GLN A 140 -3.03 7.25 22.57
N ALA A 141 -1.98 8.09 22.61
CA ALA A 141 -0.84 7.99 21.70
C ALA A 141 -0.08 6.66 21.90
N SER A 142 0.16 6.26 23.15
CA SER A 142 0.76 4.95 23.48
C SER A 142 -0.10 3.79 22.96
N ALA A 143 -1.42 3.85 23.17
CA ALA A 143 -2.33 2.84 22.62
C ALA A 143 -2.29 2.81 21.07
N GLY A 144 -2.14 3.96 20.44
CA GLY A 144 -2.02 4.07 18.98
C GLY A 144 -0.75 3.41 18.44
N MET A 145 0.39 3.61 19.11
CA MET A 145 1.65 2.96 18.76
C MET A 145 1.58 1.44 18.91
N PHE A 146 0.98 0.94 20.00
CA PHE A 146 0.74 -0.49 20.17
C PHE A 146 -0.23 -1.05 19.13
N THR A 147 -1.26 -0.31 18.75
CA THR A 147 -2.19 -0.71 17.69
C THR A 147 -1.46 -0.84 16.35
N TYR A 148 -0.59 0.12 16.04
CA TYR A 148 0.23 0.09 14.84
C TYR A 148 1.14 -1.16 14.78
N ILE A 149 1.69 -1.61 15.91
CA ILE A 149 2.45 -2.87 15.97
C ILE A 149 1.57 -4.05 15.55
N ASN A 150 0.37 -4.17 16.11
CA ASN A 150 -0.55 -5.28 15.82
C ASN A 150 -1.07 -5.30 14.37
N GLU A 151 -1.13 -4.14 13.72
CA GLU A 151 -1.63 -4.00 12.36
C GLU A 151 -0.54 -4.23 11.31
N ASN A 152 0.70 -3.82 11.59
CA ASN A 152 1.77 -3.79 10.59
C ASN A 152 2.87 -4.84 10.80
N PHE A 153 3.00 -5.44 12.01
CA PHE A 153 4.03 -6.43 12.31
C PHE A 153 3.40 -7.76 12.72
N LEU A 154 3.03 -8.57 11.72
CA LEU A 154 2.24 -9.79 11.90
C LEU A 154 3.01 -10.94 12.55
N HIS A 155 4.33 -10.94 12.47
CA HIS A 155 5.19 -12.00 12.99
C HIS A 155 5.97 -11.49 14.21
N ALA A 156 5.53 -11.91 15.38
CA ALA A 156 6.17 -11.54 16.65
C ALA A 156 7.23 -12.57 17.02
N PRO A 157 8.52 -12.24 16.96
CA PRO A 157 9.59 -13.16 17.35
C PRO A 157 9.78 -13.23 18.87
N SER A 158 9.22 -12.30 19.63
CA SER A 158 9.29 -12.24 21.10
C SER A 158 7.91 -12.12 21.73
N THR A 159 7.80 -12.51 23.02
CA THR A 159 6.51 -12.61 23.72
C THR A 159 5.86 -11.24 23.92
N ASP A 160 6.65 -10.20 24.15
CA ASP A 160 6.19 -8.82 24.34
C ASP A 160 5.59 -8.19 23.09
N LEU A 161 6.00 -8.65 21.89
CA LEU A 161 5.44 -8.24 20.60
C LEU A 161 4.30 -9.16 20.13
N SER A 162 3.96 -10.21 20.89
CA SER A 162 2.86 -11.09 20.52
C SER A 162 1.54 -10.31 20.48
N ARG A 163 0.66 -10.69 19.56
CA ARG A 163 -0.62 -10.01 19.32
C ARG A 163 -1.45 -9.90 20.60
N GLU A 164 -1.48 -10.96 21.42
CA GLU A 164 -2.25 -11.03 22.66
C GLU A 164 -1.67 -10.09 23.71
N THR A 165 -0.33 -10.07 23.87
CA THR A 165 0.34 -9.19 24.81
C THR A 165 0.15 -7.72 24.44
N VAL A 166 0.38 -7.37 23.17
CA VAL A 166 0.19 -6.01 22.66
C VAL A 166 -1.27 -5.58 22.76
N GLN A 167 -2.23 -6.47 22.44
CA GLN A 167 -3.65 -6.16 22.61
C GLN A 167 -4.03 -5.87 24.06
N THR A 168 -3.42 -6.58 25.01
CA THR A 168 -3.61 -6.33 26.43
C THR A 168 -3.05 -4.96 26.83
N LEU A 169 -1.86 -4.60 26.34
CA LEU A 169 -1.27 -3.27 26.55
C LEU A 169 -2.15 -2.15 26.00
N ILE A 170 -2.71 -2.31 24.79
CA ILE A 170 -3.66 -1.36 24.21
C ILE A 170 -4.86 -1.14 25.14
N ARG A 171 -5.47 -2.23 25.63
CA ARG A 171 -6.61 -2.15 26.54
C ARG A 171 -6.27 -1.44 27.85
N ILE A 172 -5.10 -1.72 28.44
CA ILE A 172 -4.63 -1.06 29.67
C ILE A 172 -4.45 0.45 29.41
N MET A 173 -3.80 0.85 28.32
CA MET A 173 -3.57 2.25 27.98
C MET A 173 -4.89 3.00 27.75
N LEU A 174 -5.83 2.41 27.00
CA LEU A 174 -7.14 2.99 26.75
C LEU A 174 -7.99 3.09 28.04
N ALA A 175 -7.93 2.08 28.91
CA ALA A 175 -8.62 2.11 30.19
C ALA A 175 -8.11 3.25 31.08
N GLN A 176 -6.80 3.44 31.14
CA GLN A 176 -6.16 4.52 31.89
C GLN A 176 -6.43 5.89 31.25
N GLY A 177 -6.44 6.00 29.91
CA GLY A 177 -6.88 7.21 29.22
C GLY A 177 -8.32 7.57 29.54
N GLN A 178 -9.23 6.60 29.54
CA GLN A 178 -10.63 6.80 29.92
C GLN A 178 -10.76 7.25 31.38
N GLU A 179 -9.98 6.66 32.31
CA GLU A 179 -9.94 7.05 33.73
C GLU A 179 -9.48 8.50 33.92
N VAL A 180 -8.39 8.91 33.26
CA VAL A 180 -7.90 10.29 33.29
C VAL A 180 -8.93 11.28 32.75
N PHE A 181 -9.65 10.89 31.70
CA PHE A 181 -10.73 11.70 31.17
C PHE A 181 -11.87 11.88 32.19
N ILE A 182 -12.23 10.83 32.92
CA ILE A 182 -13.23 10.89 33.99
C ILE A 182 -12.75 11.83 35.10
N GLU A 183 -11.51 11.72 35.56
CA GLU A 183 -10.91 12.60 36.56
C GLU A 183 -11.07 14.08 36.16
N LYS A 184 -10.78 14.39 34.87
CA LYS A 184 -10.98 15.72 34.33
C LYS A 184 -12.44 16.16 34.36
N GLN A 185 -13.38 15.29 33.92
CA GLN A 185 -14.81 15.64 33.91
C GLN A 185 -15.37 15.82 35.34
N ILE A 186 -14.84 15.10 36.30
CA ILE A 186 -15.17 15.29 37.74
C ILE A 186 -14.66 16.66 38.21
N ALA A 187 -13.43 17.01 37.91
CA ALA A 187 -12.83 18.30 38.26
C ALA A 187 -13.60 19.48 37.59
N ASP A 188 -14.09 19.28 36.35
CA ASP A 188 -14.91 20.24 35.61
C ASP A 188 -16.38 20.33 36.12
N GLY A 189 -16.80 19.56 37.13
CA GLY A 189 -18.14 19.56 37.69
C GLY A 189 -19.24 19.12 36.72
N LYS A 190 -18.96 18.15 35.86
CA LYS A 190 -19.92 17.66 34.86
C LYS A 190 -21.08 16.89 35.50
N LYS A 191 -22.22 16.82 34.77
CA LYS A 191 -23.46 16.17 35.24
C LYS A 191 -23.26 14.70 35.61
N PRO A 192 -23.87 14.22 36.71
CA PRO A 192 -23.69 12.85 37.22
C PRO A 192 -23.99 11.77 36.15
N GLY A 193 -25.07 11.93 35.37
CA GLY A 193 -25.42 10.96 34.33
C GLY A 193 -24.39 10.84 33.21
N LEU A 194 -23.59 11.87 32.91
CA LEU A 194 -22.46 11.79 32.01
C LEU A 194 -21.31 11.01 32.64
N LEU A 195 -20.97 11.33 33.89
CA LEU A 195 -19.91 10.67 34.65
C LEU A 195 -20.18 9.16 34.83
N ALA A 196 -21.44 8.79 35.07
CA ALA A 196 -21.87 7.39 35.12
C ALA A 196 -21.57 6.61 33.83
N LYS A 197 -21.91 7.19 32.68
CA LYS A 197 -21.67 6.58 31.36
C LYS A 197 -20.17 6.41 31.05
N LEU A 198 -19.38 7.43 31.38
CA LEU A 198 -17.93 7.41 31.20
C LEU A 198 -17.28 6.37 32.13
N ALA A 199 -17.70 6.28 33.40
CA ALA A 199 -17.19 5.28 34.34
C ALA A 199 -17.62 3.86 33.98
N SER A 200 -18.84 3.67 33.45
CA SER A 200 -19.31 2.40 32.91
C SER A 200 -18.41 1.91 31.76
N GLN A 201 -18.00 2.82 30.87
CA GLN A 201 -17.07 2.50 29.79
C GLN A 201 -15.67 2.13 30.35
N ALA A 202 -15.17 2.88 31.33
CA ALA A 202 -13.87 2.56 31.95
C ALA A 202 -13.89 1.17 32.61
N ALA A 203 -14.94 0.85 33.37
CA ALA A 203 -15.11 -0.46 33.99
C ALA A 203 -15.12 -1.59 32.94
N PHE A 204 -15.78 -1.36 31.80
CA PHE A 204 -15.82 -2.32 30.70
C PHE A 204 -14.44 -2.55 30.06
N ILE A 205 -13.69 -1.47 29.76
CA ILE A 205 -12.35 -1.64 29.17
C ILE A 205 -11.40 -2.29 30.18
N TYR A 206 -11.48 -1.92 31.49
CA TYR A 206 -10.72 -2.59 32.53
C TYR A 206 -11.07 -4.06 32.67
N ALA A 207 -12.35 -4.46 32.52
CA ALA A 207 -12.73 -5.88 32.52
C ALA A 207 -12.06 -6.65 31.38
N GLN A 208 -12.05 -6.08 30.17
CA GLN A 208 -11.31 -6.66 29.04
C GLN A 208 -9.79 -6.71 29.27
N ALA A 209 -9.25 -5.70 29.96
CA ALA A 209 -7.84 -5.69 30.32
C ALA A 209 -7.52 -6.75 31.39
N VAL A 210 -8.43 -7.04 32.34
CA VAL A 210 -8.27 -8.11 33.34
C VAL A 210 -8.12 -9.47 32.64
N GLU A 211 -8.98 -9.79 31.69
CA GLU A 211 -8.90 -11.06 30.92
C GLU A 211 -7.52 -11.23 30.30
N GLY A 212 -7.09 -10.25 29.49
CA GLY A 212 -5.79 -10.31 28.83
C GLY A 212 -4.60 -10.29 29.80
N THR A 213 -4.71 -9.56 30.93
CA THR A 213 -3.65 -9.53 31.95
C THR A 213 -3.57 -10.86 32.69
N GLN A 214 -4.70 -11.51 32.99
CA GLN A 214 -4.75 -12.84 33.60
C GLN A 214 -4.03 -13.87 32.72
N ASP A 215 -4.29 -13.86 31.42
CA ASP A 215 -3.64 -14.76 30.46
C ASP A 215 -2.12 -14.54 30.41
N ASN A 216 -1.68 -13.26 30.39
CA ASN A 216 -0.26 -12.95 30.37
C ASN A 216 0.45 -13.28 31.69
N VAL A 217 -0.23 -13.14 32.85
CA VAL A 217 0.29 -13.59 34.16
C VAL A 217 0.39 -15.11 34.20
N SER A 218 -0.59 -15.84 33.67
CA SER A 218 -0.58 -17.31 33.59
C SER A 218 0.58 -17.84 32.74
N ARG A 219 0.99 -17.09 31.75
CA ARG A 219 2.16 -17.35 30.90
C ARG A 219 3.48 -16.82 31.45
N ALA A 220 3.48 -16.25 32.67
CA ALA A 220 4.62 -15.61 33.28
C ALA A 220 5.26 -14.46 32.46
N VAL A 221 4.43 -13.74 31.69
CA VAL A 221 4.83 -12.54 30.94
C VAL A 221 4.67 -11.30 31.80
N PHE A 222 3.48 -11.11 32.41
CA PHE A 222 3.23 -9.97 33.30
C PHE A 222 3.36 -10.36 34.77
N GLU A 223 3.77 -9.38 35.56
CA GLU A 223 3.80 -9.50 37.01
C GLU A 223 2.38 -9.51 37.60
N ARG A 224 2.16 -10.32 38.66
CA ARG A 224 0.87 -10.42 39.34
C ARG A 224 0.32 -9.09 39.84
N VAL A 225 1.20 -8.15 40.19
CA VAL A 225 0.81 -6.81 40.68
C VAL A 225 0.09 -5.99 39.60
N TRP A 226 0.33 -6.25 38.30
CA TRP A 226 -0.43 -5.65 37.19
C TRP A 226 -1.88 -6.13 37.20
N LEU A 227 -2.08 -7.44 37.35
CA LEU A 227 -3.42 -8.02 37.44
C LEU A 227 -4.21 -7.43 38.61
N LEU A 228 -3.61 -7.37 39.81
CA LEU A 228 -4.23 -6.77 40.98
C LEU A 228 -4.60 -5.30 40.74
N THR A 229 -3.70 -4.53 40.12
CA THR A 229 -3.93 -3.11 39.81
C THR A 229 -5.13 -2.95 38.88
N VAL A 230 -5.21 -3.76 37.79
CA VAL A 230 -6.29 -3.67 36.82
C VAL A 230 -7.62 -4.13 37.41
N GLN A 231 -7.64 -5.19 38.24
CA GLN A 231 -8.84 -5.68 38.94
C GLN A 231 -9.38 -4.64 39.92
N ILE A 232 -8.50 -4.03 40.75
CA ILE A 232 -8.92 -2.98 41.68
C ILE A 232 -9.55 -1.82 40.93
N LYS A 233 -8.92 -1.37 39.83
CA LYS A 233 -9.44 -0.27 38.99
C LYS A 233 -10.75 -0.63 38.32
N GLN A 234 -10.91 -1.86 37.82
CA GLN A 234 -12.16 -2.36 37.24
C GLN A 234 -13.32 -2.21 38.21
N HIS A 235 -13.16 -2.74 39.43
CA HIS A 235 -14.21 -2.68 40.46
C HIS A 235 -14.44 -1.26 40.97
N HIS A 236 -13.39 -0.45 41.09
CA HIS A 236 -13.51 0.95 41.45
C HIS A 236 -14.29 1.76 40.41
N MET A 237 -14.01 1.58 39.11
CA MET A 237 -14.75 2.24 38.03
C MET A 237 -16.20 1.77 37.94
N ALA A 238 -16.46 0.47 38.16
CA ALA A 238 -17.82 -0.06 38.26
C ALA A 238 -18.59 0.57 39.45
N SER A 239 -17.94 0.72 40.58
CA SER A 239 -18.52 1.42 41.75
C SER A 239 -18.81 2.88 41.48
N LEU A 240 -17.90 3.61 40.82
CA LEU A 240 -18.10 5.00 40.41
C LEU A 240 -19.26 5.13 39.41
N ALA A 241 -19.43 4.19 38.47
CA ALA A 241 -20.54 4.20 37.52
C ALA A 241 -21.89 4.12 38.24
N GLN A 242 -21.99 3.18 39.20
CA GLN A 242 -23.22 3.04 39.99
C GLN A 242 -23.47 4.25 40.91
N TYR A 243 -22.42 4.80 41.54
CA TYR A 243 -22.53 5.98 42.38
C TYR A 243 -23.07 7.19 41.59
N TYR A 244 -22.46 7.54 40.47
CA TYR A 244 -22.90 8.68 39.67
C TYR A 244 -24.26 8.48 39.04
N GLN A 245 -24.61 7.25 38.65
CA GLN A 245 -25.95 6.94 38.17
C GLN A 245 -26.98 7.06 39.29
N ALA A 246 -26.64 6.64 40.52
CA ALA A 246 -27.51 6.82 41.66
C ALA A 246 -27.81 8.28 41.95
N VAL A 247 -26.79 9.16 41.85
CA VAL A 247 -27.00 10.60 42.00
C VAL A 247 -27.92 11.14 40.92
N ALA A 248 -27.74 10.70 39.66
CA ALA A 248 -28.61 11.08 38.56
C ALA A 248 -30.05 10.57 38.72
N ASP A 249 -30.23 9.33 39.19
CA ASP A 249 -31.53 8.73 39.44
C ASP A 249 -32.27 9.47 40.59
N TYR A 250 -31.52 9.89 41.62
CA TYR A 250 -32.05 10.68 42.71
C TYR A 250 -32.54 12.07 42.24
N GLU A 251 -31.73 12.75 41.42
CA GLU A 251 -32.13 14.03 40.77
C GLU A 251 -33.34 13.85 39.84
N ALA A 252 -33.55 12.65 39.27
CA ALA A 252 -34.71 12.30 38.47
C ALA A 252 -35.92 11.79 39.31
N ASN A 253 -35.91 11.93 40.62
CA ASN A 253 -36.92 11.47 41.55
C ASN A 253 -37.15 9.92 41.56
N SER A 254 -36.14 9.15 41.18
CA SER A 254 -36.16 7.68 41.20
C SER A 254 -35.41 7.14 42.42
N TYR A 255 -35.92 7.47 43.59
CA TYR A 255 -35.22 7.29 44.88
C TYR A 255 -34.91 5.82 45.22
N GLY A 256 -35.88 4.94 45.00
CA GLY A 256 -35.68 3.49 45.22
C GLY A 256 -34.57 2.90 44.32
N GLN A 257 -34.53 3.32 43.02
CA GLN A 257 -33.47 2.92 42.12
C GLN A 257 -32.12 3.47 42.53
N ALA A 258 -32.04 4.73 42.98
CA ALA A 258 -30.83 5.36 43.47
C ALA A 258 -30.21 4.60 44.64
N ILE A 259 -31.04 4.18 45.60
CA ILE A 259 -30.60 3.37 46.77
C ILE A 259 -30.04 2.03 46.30
N CYS A 260 -30.76 1.33 45.42
CA CYS A 260 -30.29 0.03 44.90
C CYS A 260 -28.94 0.16 44.16
N ARG A 261 -28.74 1.24 43.38
CA ARG A 261 -27.46 1.50 42.70
C ARG A 261 -26.33 1.79 43.67
N LEU A 262 -26.59 2.54 44.74
CA LEU A 262 -25.58 2.78 45.75
C LEU A 262 -25.18 1.46 46.45
N GLN A 263 -26.14 0.55 46.71
CA GLN A 263 -25.85 -0.78 47.26
C GLN A 263 -24.98 -1.61 46.33
N ALA A 264 -25.30 -1.63 45.03
CA ALA A 264 -24.50 -2.28 44.00
C ALA A 264 -23.08 -1.65 43.91
N GLY A 265 -22.98 -0.32 43.94
CA GLY A 265 -21.71 0.41 44.01
C GLY A 265 -20.89 0.09 45.26
N LEU A 266 -21.54 -0.04 46.41
CA LEU A 266 -20.89 -0.45 47.65
C LEU A 266 -20.32 -1.88 47.56
N ASN A 267 -21.06 -2.81 46.94
CA ASN A 267 -20.59 -4.18 46.77
C ASN A 267 -19.35 -4.22 45.88
N ALA A 268 -19.33 -3.46 44.76
CA ALA A 268 -18.17 -3.34 43.88
C ALA A 268 -16.98 -2.68 44.65
N SER A 269 -17.22 -1.65 45.44
CA SER A 269 -16.18 -0.98 46.25
C SER A 269 -15.59 -1.90 47.35
N LYS A 270 -16.42 -2.74 47.96
CA LYS A 270 -15.94 -3.76 48.93
C LYS A 270 -15.01 -4.77 48.25
N GLU A 271 -15.34 -5.20 47.02
CA GLU A 271 -14.48 -6.12 46.27
C GLU A 271 -13.16 -5.45 45.87
N ALA A 272 -13.20 -4.20 45.41
CA ALA A 272 -11.99 -3.41 45.17
C ALA A 272 -11.12 -3.28 46.45
N SER A 273 -11.75 -3.03 47.60
CA SER A 273 -11.05 -2.93 48.92
C SER A 273 -10.43 -4.27 49.31
N ARG A 274 -11.13 -5.38 49.14
CA ARG A 274 -10.61 -6.74 49.40
C ARG A 274 -9.33 -7.01 48.60
N LEU A 275 -9.35 -6.67 47.29
CA LEU A 275 -8.21 -6.82 46.40
C LEU A 275 -7.05 -5.87 46.79
N ALA A 276 -7.35 -4.62 47.15
CA ALA A 276 -6.36 -3.63 47.55
C ALA A 276 -5.66 -4.03 48.87
N ASN A 277 -6.38 -4.60 49.83
CA ASN A 277 -5.79 -5.14 51.07
C ASN A 277 -4.88 -6.35 50.79
N GLY A 278 -5.06 -7.07 49.68
CA GLY A 278 -4.19 -8.16 49.25
C GLY A 278 -3.00 -7.70 48.38
N PHE A 279 -2.82 -6.38 48.19
CA PHE A 279 -1.70 -5.85 47.44
C PHE A 279 -0.38 -6.04 48.20
N PRO A 280 0.70 -6.53 47.55
CA PRO A 280 1.95 -6.78 48.26
C PRO A 280 2.60 -5.47 48.76
N SER A 281 3.19 -5.50 49.93
CA SER A 281 3.91 -4.35 50.51
C SER A 281 5.20 -3.99 49.74
N SER A 282 5.77 -4.96 49.02
CA SER A 282 6.93 -4.77 48.16
C SER A 282 6.52 -5.01 46.70
N VAL A 283 6.72 -4.02 45.88
CA VAL A 283 6.42 -4.08 44.43
C VAL A 283 7.69 -4.47 43.67
N PRO A 284 7.68 -5.52 42.84
CA PRO A 284 8.84 -5.88 42.05
C PRO A 284 9.27 -4.74 41.12
N SER A 285 10.56 -4.46 41.04
CA SER A 285 11.10 -3.41 40.16
C SER A 285 10.84 -3.70 38.65
N SER A 286 10.71 -4.98 38.31
CA SER A 286 10.33 -5.45 36.96
C SER A 286 8.92 -5.01 36.57
N SER A 287 8.04 -4.75 37.53
CA SER A 287 6.65 -4.34 37.26
C SER A 287 6.51 -2.91 36.75
N ASN A 288 7.54 -2.10 36.85
CA ASN A 288 7.51 -0.67 36.45
C ASN A 288 6.41 0.16 37.16
N LEU A 289 5.96 -0.32 38.33
CA LEU A 289 5.01 0.37 39.23
C LEU A 289 5.74 1.08 40.38
N SER A 290 5.16 2.20 40.85
CA SER A 290 5.64 2.85 42.05
C SER A 290 5.41 1.97 43.28
N SER A 291 6.33 2.03 44.26
CA SER A 291 6.20 1.36 45.57
C SER A 291 4.93 1.76 46.33
N GLU A 292 4.41 2.97 46.08
CA GLU A 292 3.21 3.50 46.71
C GLU A 292 1.91 3.10 46.01
N THR A 293 1.97 2.37 44.91
CA THR A 293 0.78 2.03 44.11
C THR A 293 -0.30 1.35 44.94
N GLY A 294 0.07 0.39 45.79
CA GLY A 294 -0.89 -0.32 46.66
C GLY A 294 -1.58 0.61 47.66
N THR A 295 -0.83 1.47 48.30
CA THR A 295 -1.34 2.44 49.31
C THR A 295 -2.28 3.45 48.65
N VAL A 296 -1.87 4.03 47.52
CA VAL A 296 -2.68 5.02 46.78
C VAL A 296 -4.02 4.42 46.31
N LEU A 297 -3.99 3.19 45.79
CA LEU A 297 -5.22 2.49 45.40
C LEU A 297 -6.13 2.16 46.58
N ALA A 298 -5.56 1.69 47.70
CA ALA A 298 -6.33 1.38 48.89
C ALA A 298 -7.00 2.64 49.48
N ASP A 299 -6.29 3.75 49.55
CA ASP A 299 -6.81 5.03 50.05
C ASP A 299 -7.92 5.59 49.13
N ALA A 300 -7.75 5.52 47.84
CA ALA A 300 -8.77 5.96 46.88
C ALA A 300 -10.06 5.14 47.00
N VAL A 301 -9.95 3.81 47.07
CA VAL A 301 -11.10 2.91 47.24
C VAL A 301 -11.77 3.13 48.58
N LYS A 302 -11.00 3.26 49.68
CA LYS A 302 -11.53 3.49 51.03
C LYS A 302 -12.28 4.82 51.11
N LYS A 303 -11.73 5.89 50.55
CA LYS A 303 -12.38 7.21 50.50
C LYS A 303 -13.70 7.13 49.73
N HIS A 304 -13.72 6.51 48.55
CA HIS A 304 -14.92 6.35 47.74
C HIS A 304 -15.98 5.49 48.48
N MET A 305 -15.56 4.38 49.11
CA MET A 305 -16.46 3.53 49.89
C MET A 305 -17.14 4.29 51.03
N ALA A 306 -16.40 5.14 51.78
CA ALA A 306 -16.97 6.00 52.82
C ALA A 306 -18.02 6.96 52.24
N THR A 307 -17.71 7.62 51.11
CA THR A 307 -18.66 8.52 50.42
C THR A 307 -19.96 7.79 50.01
N ILE A 308 -19.85 6.54 49.52
CA ILE A 308 -21.05 5.74 49.19
C ILE A 308 -21.85 5.42 50.44
N GLN A 309 -21.21 5.03 51.53
CA GLN A 309 -21.90 4.70 52.79
C GLN A 309 -22.66 5.89 53.37
N GLU A 310 -22.03 7.06 53.39
CA GLU A 310 -22.70 8.31 53.78
C GLU A 310 -23.92 8.59 52.91
N ARG A 311 -23.79 8.45 51.61
CA ARG A 311 -24.87 8.69 50.66
C ARG A 311 -26.01 7.65 50.77
N ILE A 312 -25.70 6.40 51.05
CA ILE A 312 -26.70 5.35 51.33
C ILE A 312 -27.50 5.70 52.59
N ALA A 313 -26.83 6.15 53.69
CA ALA A 313 -27.50 6.53 54.90
C ALA A 313 -28.43 7.74 54.71
N GLU A 314 -28.00 8.73 53.94
CA GLU A 314 -28.80 9.89 53.56
C GLU A 314 -30.05 9.49 52.73
N TYR A 315 -29.86 8.74 51.66
CA TYR A 315 -30.94 8.39 50.72
C TYR A 315 -31.94 7.40 51.35
N ASN A 316 -31.48 6.47 52.20
CA ASN A 316 -32.39 5.61 52.95
C ASN A 316 -33.28 6.42 53.88
N ARG A 317 -32.66 7.34 54.67
CA ARG A 317 -33.41 8.18 55.60
C ARG A 317 -34.49 9.02 54.84
N ASP A 318 -34.12 9.62 53.73
CA ASP A 318 -35.02 10.47 52.95
C ASP A 318 -36.13 9.61 52.30
N ASN A 319 -35.80 8.41 51.86
CA ASN A 319 -36.81 7.49 51.29
C ASN A 319 -37.75 6.97 52.38
N ASP A 320 -37.24 6.59 53.54
CA ASP A 320 -38.06 6.06 54.65
C ASP A 320 -38.99 7.12 55.25
N MET A 321 -38.55 8.40 55.28
CA MET A 321 -39.32 9.49 55.90
C MET A 321 -40.19 10.29 54.93
N ILE A 322 -39.79 10.34 53.64
CA ILE A 322 -40.42 11.29 52.71
C ILE A 322 -40.98 10.58 51.48
N TYR A 323 -40.18 9.75 50.80
CA TYR A 323 -40.54 9.30 49.45
C TYR A 323 -41.22 7.95 49.40
N HIS A 324 -40.93 7.06 50.30
CA HIS A 324 -41.51 5.71 50.43
C HIS A 324 -41.54 4.87 49.16
N GLN A 325 -40.53 5.05 48.29
CA GLN A 325 -40.42 4.26 47.02
C GLN A 325 -39.84 2.84 47.34
N PRO A 326 -40.36 1.81 46.68
CA PRO A 326 -39.82 0.47 46.81
C PRO A 326 -38.42 0.41 46.22
N VAL A 327 -37.47 -0.21 46.93
CA VAL A 327 -36.11 -0.45 46.44
C VAL A 327 -36.14 -1.71 45.55
N PRO A 328 -35.82 -1.62 44.27
CA PRO A 328 -35.84 -2.77 43.34
C PRO A 328 -34.68 -3.73 43.67
N VAL A 329 -34.78 -4.95 43.12
CA VAL A 329 -33.66 -5.89 43.10
C VAL A 329 -32.64 -5.45 42.04
N GLU A 330 -31.34 -5.61 42.33
CA GLU A 330 -30.23 -5.19 41.45
C GLU A 330 -30.40 -5.69 39.99
N ALA A 331 -30.87 -6.93 39.80
CA ALA A 331 -31.12 -7.51 38.48
C ALA A 331 -32.14 -6.73 37.62
N ASN A 332 -33.02 -5.95 38.25
CA ASN A 332 -34.05 -5.16 37.57
C ASN A 332 -33.61 -3.72 37.23
N LEU A 333 -32.39 -3.36 37.59
CA LEU A 333 -31.85 -2.05 37.25
C LEU A 333 -31.52 -1.96 35.75
N PRO A 334 -31.91 -0.87 35.09
CA PRO A 334 -31.48 -0.66 33.72
C PRO A 334 -29.95 -0.55 33.64
N SER A 335 -29.36 -1.16 32.60
CA SER A 335 -27.91 -1.10 32.39
C SER A 335 -27.45 0.35 32.14
N ILE A 336 -26.30 0.73 32.70
CA ILE A 336 -25.71 2.05 32.46
C ILE A 336 -25.08 2.05 31.07
N PRO A 337 -25.49 2.95 30.15
CA PRO A 337 -24.89 3.04 28.83
C PRO A 337 -23.40 3.34 28.90
N LYS A 338 -22.63 2.82 27.95
CA LYS A 338 -21.20 3.03 27.84
C LYS A 338 -20.91 4.21 26.94
N LEU A 339 -20.01 5.11 27.36
CA LEU A 339 -19.60 6.26 26.55
C LEU A 339 -18.06 6.25 26.37
N PRO A 340 -17.55 5.80 25.22
CA PRO A 340 -16.13 5.82 24.94
C PRO A 340 -15.64 7.26 24.70
N ALA A 341 -14.64 7.68 25.47
CA ALA A 341 -13.93 8.94 25.29
C ALA A 341 -12.51 8.70 24.80
N ALA A 342 -11.81 7.72 25.40
CA ALA A 342 -10.45 7.38 24.99
C ALA A 342 -10.45 6.49 23.74
N LYS A 343 -9.66 6.88 22.75
CA LYS A 343 -9.42 6.14 21.51
C LYS A 343 -7.93 6.08 21.23
N ALA A 344 -7.48 4.99 20.62
CA ALA A 344 -6.12 4.92 20.10
C ALA A 344 -5.95 6.01 19.02
N ILE A 345 -4.93 6.85 19.16
CA ILE A 345 -4.61 7.90 18.18
C ILE A 345 -3.76 7.24 17.09
N PRO A 346 -4.22 7.18 15.83
CA PRO A 346 -3.43 6.63 14.73
C PRO A 346 -2.09 7.35 14.61
N VAL A 347 -1.04 6.63 14.24
CA VAL A 347 0.31 7.20 14.07
C VAL A 347 0.30 8.38 13.08
N SER A 348 -0.52 8.29 12.03
CA SER A 348 -0.72 9.37 11.06
C SER A 348 -1.29 10.65 11.66
N GLU A 349 -2.10 10.57 12.71
CA GLU A 349 -2.70 11.72 13.39
C GLU A 349 -1.76 12.35 14.43
N LEU A 350 -0.84 11.59 15.00
CA LEU A 350 0.11 12.09 16.00
C LEU A 350 1.02 13.20 15.45
N TYR A 351 1.21 13.23 14.14
CA TYR A 351 2.09 14.18 13.45
C TYR A 351 1.33 15.20 12.59
N GLN A 352 -0.02 15.20 12.63
CA GLN A 352 -0.80 16.19 11.89
C GLN A 352 -0.46 17.61 12.33
N GLY A 353 -0.11 18.46 11.35
CA GLY A 353 0.27 19.85 11.59
C GLY A 353 1.69 20.07 12.11
N GLN A 354 2.48 19.01 12.28
CA GLN A 354 3.91 19.12 12.62
C GLN A 354 4.76 18.91 11.37
N ASP A 355 5.85 19.64 11.29
CA ASP A 355 6.86 19.42 10.26
C ASP A 355 7.64 18.14 10.57
N ILE A 356 7.28 17.05 9.88
CA ILE A 356 7.90 15.74 10.08
C ILE A 356 9.41 15.79 9.89
N GLN A 357 9.89 16.63 8.97
CA GLN A 357 11.33 16.81 8.74
C GLN A 357 12.06 17.39 9.95
N LYS A 358 11.39 18.22 10.76
CA LYS A 358 11.99 18.72 12.02
C LYS A 358 12.15 17.64 13.07
N ILE A 359 11.24 16.67 13.10
CA ILE A 359 11.28 15.56 14.07
C ILE A 359 12.29 14.52 13.62
N ILE A 360 12.19 14.04 12.38
CA ILE A 360 13.02 12.97 11.82
C ILE A 360 14.42 13.49 11.46
N GLY A 361 14.52 14.75 11.09
CA GLY A 361 15.72 15.36 10.50
C GLY A 361 15.80 15.07 9.00
N PRO A 362 16.83 15.60 8.33
CA PRO A 362 17.09 15.33 6.93
C PRO A 362 17.38 13.85 6.73
N ASP A 363 16.99 13.32 5.57
CA ASP A 363 17.31 11.95 5.18
C ASP A 363 18.84 11.77 5.11
N ILE A 364 19.37 10.89 5.95
CA ILE A 364 20.82 10.65 6.05
C ILE A 364 21.38 10.19 4.70
N PHE A 365 20.66 9.33 3.97
CA PHE A 365 21.10 8.77 2.70
C PHE A 365 20.43 9.43 1.48
N GLN A 366 20.01 10.69 1.56
CA GLN A 366 19.33 11.41 0.47
C GLN A 366 20.08 11.39 -0.87
N ARG A 367 21.41 11.20 -0.83
CA ARG A 367 22.28 11.15 -2.03
C ARG A 367 22.18 9.81 -2.78
N ILE A 368 21.65 8.78 -2.15
CA ILE A 368 21.45 7.46 -2.76
C ILE A 368 20.00 7.37 -3.23
N VAL A 369 19.78 7.19 -4.54
CA VAL A 369 18.45 6.99 -5.10
C VAL A 369 17.99 5.56 -4.81
N PRO A 370 16.77 5.35 -4.28
CA PRO A 370 16.25 4.00 -4.07
C PRO A 370 16.17 3.20 -5.38
N MET A 371 16.51 1.92 -5.35
CA MET A 371 16.46 1.05 -6.55
C MET A 371 15.04 0.99 -7.13
N SER A 372 14.02 0.97 -6.28
CA SER A 372 12.60 1.01 -6.70
C SER A 372 12.24 2.27 -7.49
N VAL A 373 12.87 3.41 -7.20
CA VAL A 373 12.68 4.65 -7.96
C VAL A 373 13.31 4.51 -9.34
N THR A 374 14.51 3.92 -9.41
CA THR A 374 15.19 3.66 -10.69
C THR A 374 14.40 2.67 -11.55
N GLU A 375 13.88 1.61 -10.94
CA GLU A 375 13.00 0.64 -11.60
C GLU A 375 11.68 1.30 -12.07
N SER A 376 11.06 2.10 -11.20
CA SER A 376 9.83 2.83 -11.56
C SER A 376 10.08 3.86 -12.67
N ALA A 377 11.22 4.55 -12.65
CA ALA A 377 11.62 5.45 -13.73
C ALA A 377 11.81 4.70 -15.05
N SER A 378 12.45 3.52 -15.00
CA SER A 378 12.62 2.66 -16.17
C SER A 378 11.29 2.16 -16.73
N LEU A 379 10.37 1.71 -15.87
CA LEU A 379 9.02 1.32 -16.26
C LEU A 379 8.23 2.51 -16.86
N TYR A 380 8.36 3.68 -16.26
CA TYR A 380 7.73 4.89 -16.79
C TYR A 380 8.27 5.27 -18.17
N ASP A 381 9.59 5.16 -18.38
CA ASP A 381 10.20 5.41 -19.69
C ASP A 381 9.78 4.34 -20.72
N GLU A 382 9.60 3.08 -20.30
CA GLU A 382 9.04 2.04 -21.14
C GLU A 382 7.59 2.33 -21.54
N GLU A 383 6.74 2.73 -20.60
CA GLU A 383 5.34 3.10 -20.89
C GLU A 383 5.24 4.33 -21.81
N LYS A 384 6.12 5.32 -21.62
CA LYS A 384 6.25 6.45 -22.56
C LYS A 384 6.62 5.97 -23.96
N ALA A 385 7.60 5.06 -24.06
CA ALA A 385 8.03 4.51 -25.34
C ALA A 385 6.91 3.72 -26.02
N LYS A 386 6.14 2.92 -25.24
CA LYS A 386 4.96 2.21 -25.74
C LYS A 386 3.91 3.17 -26.28
N LEU A 387 3.59 4.22 -25.51
CA LEU A 387 2.63 5.24 -25.92
C LEU A 387 3.03 5.88 -27.27
N VAL A 388 4.29 6.32 -27.36
CA VAL A 388 4.80 6.95 -28.59
C VAL A 388 4.77 5.98 -29.77
N ARG A 389 5.11 4.70 -29.56
CA ARG A 389 5.02 3.67 -30.62
C ARG A 389 3.58 3.46 -31.06
N ALA A 390 2.67 3.25 -30.11
CA ALA A 390 1.26 3.01 -30.41
C ALA A 390 0.63 4.19 -31.20
N GLU A 391 0.91 5.43 -30.82
CA GLU A 391 0.41 6.59 -31.54
C GLU A 391 1.10 6.77 -32.92
N THR A 392 2.38 6.38 -33.02
CA THR A 392 3.08 6.39 -34.31
C THR A 392 2.46 5.36 -35.25
N GLU A 393 2.24 4.12 -34.80
CA GLU A 393 1.59 3.05 -35.57
C GLU A 393 0.16 3.43 -36.00
N ARG A 394 -0.61 4.10 -35.12
CA ARG A 394 -1.95 4.61 -35.48
C ARG A 394 -1.89 5.66 -36.60
N VAL A 395 -0.90 6.56 -36.54
CA VAL A 395 -0.72 7.58 -37.57
C VAL A 395 -0.28 6.96 -38.89
N GLU A 396 0.68 6.03 -38.84
CA GLU A 396 1.17 5.31 -39.99
C GLU A 396 0.05 4.46 -40.64
N GLY A 397 -0.67 3.66 -39.81
CA GLY A 397 -1.79 2.86 -40.30
C GLY A 397 -2.90 3.69 -40.98
N ALA A 398 -3.23 4.85 -40.39
CA ALA A 398 -4.21 5.75 -41.01
C ALA A 398 -3.66 6.49 -42.27
N ASP A 399 -2.34 6.72 -42.35
CA ASP A 399 -1.70 7.26 -43.54
C ASP A 399 -1.66 6.21 -44.66
N ASP A 400 -1.39 4.95 -44.32
CA ASP A 400 -1.39 3.83 -45.25
C ASP A 400 -2.81 3.52 -45.78
N GLU A 401 -3.83 3.55 -44.91
CA GLU A 401 -5.24 3.39 -45.29
C GLU A 401 -5.68 4.51 -46.23
N LEU A 402 -5.28 5.75 -45.94
CA LEU A 402 -5.53 6.89 -46.82
C LEU A 402 -4.84 6.72 -48.19
N ALA A 403 -3.55 6.32 -48.16
CA ALA A 403 -2.78 6.10 -49.39
C ALA A 403 -3.38 4.98 -50.23
N ALA A 404 -3.75 3.85 -49.62
CA ALA A 404 -4.40 2.74 -50.30
C ALA A 404 -5.76 3.14 -50.92
N SER A 405 -6.55 3.94 -50.21
CA SER A 405 -7.85 4.45 -50.67
C SER A 405 -7.68 5.41 -51.85
N LEU A 406 -6.69 6.30 -51.79
CA LEU A 406 -6.37 7.22 -52.89
C LEU A 406 -5.84 6.49 -54.13
N ASP A 407 -5.01 5.47 -53.93
CA ASP A 407 -4.49 4.63 -55.00
C ASP A 407 -5.60 3.80 -55.68
N TYR A 408 -6.50 3.20 -54.87
CA TYR A 408 -7.68 2.50 -55.39
C TYR A 408 -8.55 3.40 -56.26
N LEU A 409 -8.74 4.65 -55.86
CA LEU A 409 -9.49 5.65 -56.62
C LEU A 409 -8.65 6.31 -57.74
N LYS A 410 -7.38 5.96 -57.84
CA LYS A 410 -6.39 6.57 -58.75
C LYS A 410 -6.33 8.10 -58.65
N LEU A 411 -6.51 8.62 -57.45
CA LEU A 411 -6.45 10.04 -57.13
C LEU A 411 -5.02 10.45 -56.73
N PRO A 412 -4.49 11.58 -57.19
CA PRO A 412 -5.10 12.63 -58.03
C PRO A 412 -4.99 12.39 -59.54
N GLY A 413 -4.36 11.30 -60.02
CA GLY A 413 -4.08 11.06 -61.42
C GLY A 413 -5.32 11.06 -62.32
N SER A 414 -6.42 10.42 -61.87
CA SER A 414 -7.69 10.39 -62.64
C SER A 414 -8.34 11.77 -62.79
N LEU A 415 -8.12 12.69 -61.82
CA LEU A 415 -8.60 14.07 -61.95
C LEU A 415 -7.87 14.85 -63.02
N ASN A 416 -6.55 14.60 -63.20
CA ASN A 416 -5.77 15.23 -64.28
C ASN A 416 -6.17 14.75 -65.61
N ILE A 417 -6.52 13.47 -65.76
CA ILE A 417 -7.04 12.90 -67.02
C ILE A 417 -8.42 13.50 -67.35
N LEU A 418 -9.29 13.67 -66.40
CA LEU A 418 -10.60 14.28 -66.56
C LEU A 418 -10.53 15.79 -66.89
N LYS A 419 -9.45 16.48 -66.55
CA LYS A 419 -9.18 17.87 -66.90
C LYS A 419 -8.60 18.07 -68.28
N GLY A 420 -8.32 16.98 -69.03
CA GLY A 420 -7.88 17.07 -70.46
C GLY A 420 -6.38 17.22 -70.59
N GLY A 421 -5.56 16.73 -69.65
CA GLY A 421 -4.11 16.62 -69.83
C GLY A 421 -3.72 15.26 -70.35
N SER A 422 -3.60 15.08 -71.68
CA SER A 422 -2.89 13.96 -72.23
C SER A 422 -1.40 14.29 -72.23
N ASP A 423 -0.62 13.67 -71.41
CA ASP A 423 0.81 13.49 -71.59
C ASP A 423 1.20 12.06 -71.29
N GLN A 424 1.61 11.36 -72.32
CA GLN A 424 2.34 10.12 -72.24
C GLN A 424 3.66 10.40 -71.55
N GLU A 425 3.81 10.02 -70.30
CA GLU A 425 5.12 9.93 -69.72
C GLU A 425 5.42 8.52 -69.22
N SER A 426 6.43 8.01 -69.86
CA SER A 426 7.43 7.01 -69.50
C SER A 426 7.04 6.05 -68.39
N MET A 427 6.95 4.79 -68.74
CA MET A 427 7.10 3.65 -67.80
C MET A 427 8.49 3.67 -67.16
N GLY A 428 8.72 4.57 -66.25
CA GLY A 428 9.85 4.53 -65.34
C GLY A 428 9.59 3.49 -64.24
N VAL A 429 10.61 2.77 -63.85
CA VAL A 429 10.58 1.87 -62.71
C VAL A 429 10.31 2.71 -61.44
N ASP A 430 9.35 2.26 -60.63
CA ASP A 430 8.99 2.95 -59.39
C ASP A 430 10.20 3.06 -58.46
N GLU A 431 10.57 4.29 -58.06
CA GLU A 431 11.69 4.53 -57.16
C GLU A 431 11.52 3.83 -55.79
N GLU A 432 10.28 3.63 -55.33
CA GLU A 432 9.99 2.88 -54.14
C GLU A 432 10.37 1.39 -54.28
N PHE A 433 10.13 0.77 -55.44
CA PHE A 433 10.51 -0.61 -55.68
C PHE A 433 12.04 -0.79 -55.65
N ARG A 434 12.79 0.13 -56.22
CA ARG A 434 14.27 0.12 -56.13
C ARG A 434 14.75 0.24 -54.69
N ARG A 435 14.12 1.13 -53.94
CA ARG A 435 14.44 1.32 -52.52
C ARG A 435 14.17 0.05 -51.73
N TRP A 436 13.06 -0.64 -51.94
CA TRP A 436 12.76 -1.89 -51.24
C TRP A 436 13.76 -3.00 -51.59
N CYS A 437 14.17 -3.13 -52.82
CA CYS A 437 15.23 -4.07 -53.20
C CYS A 437 16.56 -3.75 -52.54
N SER A 438 16.94 -2.46 -52.47
CA SER A 438 18.16 -2.03 -51.79
C SER A 438 18.11 -2.24 -50.28
N GLU A 439 16.97 -1.99 -49.63
CA GLU A 439 16.78 -2.25 -48.19
C GLU A 439 16.86 -3.75 -47.90
N LEU A 440 16.25 -4.61 -48.71
CA LEU A 440 16.29 -6.06 -48.57
C LEU A 440 17.70 -6.63 -48.77
N ALA A 441 18.48 -6.06 -49.70
CA ALA A 441 19.88 -6.43 -49.91
C ALA A 441 20.75 -6.19 -48.67
N GLY A 442 20.43 -5.13 -47.87
CA GLY A 442 21.11 -4.83 -46.61
C GLY A 442 20.72 -5.74 -45.44
N HIS A 443 19.65 -6.51 -45.56
CA HIS A 443 19.16 -7.39 -44.50
C HIS A 443 19.54 -8.85 -44.70
N SER A 444 20.04 -9.51 -43.67
CA SER A 444 20.24 -10.96 -43.67
C SER A 444 18.90 -11.71 -43.70
N SER A 445 18.92 -13.01 -44.06
CA SER A 445 17.72 -13.86 -44.08
C SER A 445 16.95 -13.78 -42.76
N PHE A 446 15.62 -13.77 -42.83
CA PHE A 446 14.73 -13.70 -41.69
C PHE A 446 14.55 -15.04 -40.96
N ASP A 447 14.88 -16.17 -41.61
CA ASP A 447 14.72 -17.52 -41.01
C ASP A 447 15.45 -17.71 -39.69
N PRO A 448 16.73 -17.27 -39.49
CA PRO A 448 17.41 -17.38 -38.20
C PRO A 448 16.73 -16.59 -37.08
N THR A 449 16.07 -15.49 -37.42
CA THR A 449 15.35 -14.67 -36.43
C THR A 449 14.11 -15.40 -35.94
N PHE A 450 13.36 -16.04 -36.83
CA PHE A 450 12.19 -16.85 -36.44
C PHE A 450 12.58 -18.09 -35.64
N GLU A 451 13.71 -18.75 -35.92
CA GLU A 451 14.21 -19.87 -35.14
C GLU A 451 14.58 -19.39 -33.73
N ARG A 452 15.28 -18.27 -33.58
CA ARG A 452 15.62 -17.69 -32.28
C ARG A 452 14.40 -17.35 -31.43
N LEU A 453 13.37 -16.72 -32.03
CA LEU A 453 12.09 -16.46 -31.36
C LEU A 453 11.43 -17.76 -30.84
N ARG A 454 11.54 -18.84 -31.61
CA ARG A 454 11.02 -20.16 -31.22
C ARG A 454 11.78 -20.76 -30.04
N GLU A 455 13.10 -20.62 -30.02
CA GLU A 455 13.96 -21.06 -28.90
C GLU A 455 13.69 -20.26 -27.63
N ASP A 456 13.61 -18.93 -27.74
CA ASP A 456 13.31 -18.04 -26.62
C ASP A 456 11.93 -18.36 -26.00
N LYS A 457 10.91 -18.60 -26.82
CA LYS A 457 9.58 -19.04 -26.36
C LYS A 457 9.66 -20.33 -25.57
N GLN A 458 10.40 -21.34 -26.07
CA GLN A 458 10.57 -22.62 -25.38
C GLN A 458 11.27 -22.43 -24.03
N GLY A 459 12.29 -21.57 -23.97
CA GLY A 459 13.00 -21.20 -22.75
C GLY A 459 12.07 -20.57 -21.71
N ILE A 460 11.26 -19.61 -22.12
CA ILE A 460 10.30 -18.94 -21.24
C ILE A 460 9.25 -19.93 -20.69
N LEU A 461 8.66 -20.76 -21.56
CA LEU A 461 7.65 -21.74 -21.15
C LEU A 461 8.22 -22.78 -20.18
N SER A 462 9.47 -23.24 -20.40
CA SER A 462 10.14 -24.18 -19.49
C SER A 462 10.40 -23.55 -18.13
N THR A 463 10.77 -22.28 -18.07
CA THR A 463 11.00 -21.53 -16.84
C THR A 463 9.69 -21.35 -16.06
N LEU A 464 8.60 -21.00 -16.72
CA LEU A 464 7.27 -20.90 -16.11
C LEU A 464 6.78 -22.23 -15.55
N GLU A 465 6.99 -23.33 -16.30
CA GLU A 465 6.61 -24.67 -15.86
C GLU A 465 7.41 -25.12 -14.64
N ASN A 466 8.72 -24.85 -14.62
CA ASN A 466 9.57 -25.16 -13.48
C ASN A 466 9.16 -24.35 -12.24
N SER A 467 8.83 -23.07 -12.41
CA SER A 467 8.35 -22.23 -11.32
C SER A 467 7.02 -22.74 -10.74
N LEU A 468 6.06 -23.13 -11.59
CA LEU A 468 4.81 -23.74 -11.14
C LEU A 468 5.03 -25.06 -10.42
N LYS A 469 5.93 -25.92 -10.91
CA LYS A 469 6.30 -27.18 -10.23
C LYS A 469 6.89 -26.94 -8.85
N GLN A 470 7.71 -25.89 -8.67
CA GLN A 470 8.24 -25.53 -7.35
C GLN A 470 7.13 -25.09 -6.40
N LEU A 471 6.17 -24.27 -6.88
CA LEU A 471 5.02 -23.86 -6.09
C LEU A 471 4.12 -25.04 -5.71
N ASP A 472 3.95 -26.03 -6.59
CA ASP A 472 3.18 -27.25 -6.32
C ASP A 472 3.87 -28.16 -5.31
N MET A 473 5.22 -28.26 -5.38
CA MET A 473 5.99 -29.00 -4.37
C MET A 473 5.91 -28.33 -3.00
N GLU A 474 6.00 -26.99 -2.93
CA GLU A 474 5.85 -26.24 -1.68
C GLU A 474 4.47 -26.45 -1.08
N GLU A 475 3.42 -26.34 -1.88
CA GLU A 475 2.04 -26.57 -1.44
C GLU A 475 1.86 -27.99 -0.89
N SER A 476 2.40 -28.99 -1.59
CA SER A 476 2.37 -30.40 -1.12
C SER A 476 3.09 -30.61 0.21
N VAL A 477 4.24 -29.95 0.40
CA VAL A 477 5.01 -30.00 1.66
C VAL A 477 4.24 -29.28 2.78
N CYS A 478 3.70 -28.10 2.51
CA CYS A 478 2.91 -27.32 3.46
C CYS A 478 1.68 -28.10 3.93
N GLU A 479 0.93 -28.75 3.02
CA GLU A 479 -0.24 -29.58 3.37
C GLU A 479 0.15 -30.84 4.17
N LYS A 480 1.27 -31.47 3.86
CA LYS A 480 1.81 -32.58 4.66
C LYS A 480 2.17 -32.15 6.08
N MET A 481 2.80 -30.97 6.24
CA MET A 481 3.14 -30.41 7.54
C MET A 481 1.86 -30.05 8.32
N ARG A 482 0.87 -29.44 7.66
CA ARG A 482 -0.44 -29.13 8.25
C ARG A 482 -1.14 -30.39 8.74
N SER A 483 -1.16 -31.43 7.93
CA SER A 483 -1.74 -32.74 8.31
C SER A 483 -1.00 -33.39 9.49
N LYS A 484 0.33 -33.22 9.57
CA LYS A 484 1.16 -33.80 10.63
C LYS A 484 1.04 -33.06 11.96
N TYR A 485 1.00 -31.73 11.95
CA TYR A 485 1.06 -30.90 13.15
C TYR A 485 -0.32 -30.29 13.53
N GLY A 486 -1.34 -30.44 12.68
CA GLY A 486 -2.71 -30.00 12.98
C GLY A 486 -2.80 -28.54 13.41
N GLY A 487 -3.40 -28.28 14.57
CA GLY A 487 -3.60 -26.93 15.09
C GLY A 487 -2.33 -26.17 15.53
N GLU A 488 -1.21 -26.86 15.66
CA GLU A 488 0.09 -26.23 15.97
C GLU A 488 0.75 -25.58 14.74
N TRP A 489 0.28 -25.94 13.53
CA TRP A 489 0.76 -25.36 12.28
C TRP A 489 0.02 -24.05 11.98
N THR A 490 0.66 -22.90 12.25
CA THR A 490 0.05 -21.56 12.16
C THR A 490 0.14 -20.91 10.79
N GLN A 491 0.94 -21.47 9.86
CA GLN A 491 1.09 -20.92 8.52
C GLN A 491 -0.22 -20.99 7.74
N GLN A 492 -0.57 -19.91 7.03
CA GLN A 492 -1.72 -19.90 6.13
C GLN A 492 -1.55 -20.94 5.00
N PRO A 493 -2.66 -21.41 4.38
CA PRO A 493 -2.58 -22.29 3.22
C PRO A 493 -1.69 -21.70 2.13
N SER A 494 -0.78 -22.52 1.59
CA SER A 494 0.14 -22.10 0.54
C SER A 494 -0.60 -21.60 -0.70
N SER A 495 -1.73 -22.22 -1.05
CA SER A 495 -2.61 -21.76 -2.13
C SER A 495 -3.03 -20.29 -2.01
N ARG A 496 -3.21 -19.80 -0.78
CA ARG A 496 -3.55 -18.39 -0.51
C ARG A 496 -2.32 -17.47 -0.58
N LEU A 497 -1.20 -17.92 -0.04
CA LEU A 497 0.05 -17.16 -0.03
C LEU A 497 0.65 -17.02 -1.44
N THR A 498 0.51 -18.06 -2.28
CA THR A 498 1.07 -18.10 -3.63
C THR A 498 0.08 -17.73 -4.73
N SER A 499 -1.15 -17.30 -4.37
CA SER A 499 -2.22 -17.01 -5.35
C SER A 499 -1.82 -15.98 -6.39
N THR A 500 -1.14 -14.91 -5.98
CA THR A 500 -0.64 -13.85 -6.86
C THR A 500 0.38 -14.40 -7.85
N LEU A 501 1.40 -15.11 -7.36
CA LEU A 501 2.44 -15.73 -8.19
C LEU A 501 1.86 -16.72 -9.22
N ARG A 502 0.84 -17.50 -8.81
CA ARG A 502 0.15 -18.42 -9.72
C ARG A 502 -0.70 -17.69 -10.77
N THR A 503 -1.28 -16.56 -10.39
CA THR A 503 -2.04 -15.71 -11.33
C THR A 503 -1.11 -15.06 -12.33
N ASP A 504 0.02 -14.52 -11.87
CA ASP A 504 1.03 -13.90 -12.71
C ASP A 504 1.63 -14.91 -13.70
N ALA A 505 1.97 -16.12 -13.23
CA ALA A 505 2.48 -17.18 -14.10
C ALA A 505 1.47 -17.59 -15.20
N ARG A 506 0.16 -17.62 -14.89
CA ARG A 506 -0.88 -17.86 -15.90
C ARG A 506 -1.02 -16.70 -16.88
N SER A 507 -0.95 -15.48 -16.38
CA SER A 507 -0.99 -14.27 -17.22
C SER A 507 0.18 -14.23 -18.21
N TYR A 508 1.41 -14.48 -17.74
CA TYR A 508 2.58 -14.57 -18.61
C TYR A 508 2.44 -15.69 -19.65
N ARG A 509 1.92 -16.84 -19.25
CA ARG A 509 1.67 -17.94 -20.19
C ARG A 509 0.68 -17.53 -21.28
N SER A 510 -0.42 -16.87 -20.91
CA SER A 510 -1.41 -16.37 -21.87
C SER A 510 -0.79 -15.35 -22.85
N ALA A 511 0.01 -14.41 -22.33
CA ALA A 511 0.70 -13.43 -23.15
C ALA A 511 1.69 -14.08 -24.15
N VAL A 512 2.43 -15.11 -23.73
CA VAL A 512 3.32 -15.87 -24.63
C VAL A 512 2.52 -16.65 -25.68
N GLU A 513 1.35 -17.18 -25.36
CA GLU A 513 0.47 -17.87 -26.29
C GLU A 513 -0.12 -16.90 -27.33
N GLU A 514 -0.55 -15.71 -26.91
CA GLU A 514 -1.04 -14.64 -27.80
C GLU A 514 0.07 -14.16 -28.75
N ALA A 515 1.25 -13.83 -28.23
CA ALA A 515 2.41 -13.44 -29.02
C ALA A 515 2.77 -14.54 -30.06
N SER A 516 2.74 -15.80 -29.63
CA SER A 516 3.01 -16.95 -30.52
C SER A 516 2.00 -17.09 -31.66
N THR A 517 0.76 -16.70 -31.44
CA THR A 517 -0.26 -16.71 -32.50
C THR A 517 0.04 -15.64 -33.54
N SER A 518 0.42 -14.44 -33.09
CA SER A 518 0.87 -13.36 -33.99
C SER A 518 2.11 -13.75 -34.78
N ASP A 519 3.14 -14.32 -34.11
CA ASP A 519 4.36 -14.78 -34.77
C ASP A 519 4.09 -15.86 -35.83
N ALA A 520 3.14 -16.78 -35.55
CA ALA A 520 2.75 -17.81 -36.51
C ALA A 520 2.06 -17.22 -37.74
N GLN A 521 1.24 -16.19 -37.56
CA GLN A 521 0.62 -15.47 -38.67
C GLN A 521 1.67 -14.75 -39.53
N LEU A 522 2.58 -14.02 -38.89
CA LEU A 522 3.70 -13.35 -39.56
C LEU A 522 4.57 -14.34 -40.34
N TYR A 523 4.93 -15.47 -39.70
CA TYR A 523 5.71 -16.50 -40.35
C TYR A 523 4.98 -17.13 -41.56
N SER A 524 3.66 -17.35 -41.42
CA SER A 524 2.83 -17.83 -42.54
C SER A 524 2.81 -16.86 -43.71
N THR A 525 2.65 -15.56 -43.42
CA THR A 525 2.69 -14.51 -44.44
C THR A 525 4.07 -14.40 -45.10
N PHE A 526 5.12 -14.41 -44.28
CA PHE A 526 6.50 -14.43 -44.77
C PHE A 526 6.75 -15.61 -45.72
N ARG A 527 6.31 -16.83 -45.32
CA ARG A 527 6.48 -18.03 -46.17
C ARG A 527 5.75 -17.96 -47.49
N GLN A 528 4.61 -17.29 -47.58
CA GLN A 528 3.87 -17.10 -48.85
C GLN A 528 4.66 -16.24 -49.83
N HIS A 529 5.45 -15.29 -49.35
CA HIS A 529 6.21 -14.34 -50.15
C HIS A 529 7.73 -14.55 -50.08
N ALA A 530 8.21 -15.63 -49.49
CA ALA A 530 9.64 -15.88 -49.28
C ALA A 530 10.42 -15.88 -50.61
N SER A 531 9.82 -16.44 -51.68
CA SER A 531 10.40 -16.45 -53.02
C SER A 531 10.54 -15.02 -53.58
N ASP A 532 9.53 -14.19 -53.38
CA ASP A 532 9.52 -12.81 -53.87
C ASP A 532 10.57 -11.97 -53.12
N PHE A 533 10.71 -12.18 -51.81
CA PHE A 533 11.75 -11.51 -51.00
C PHE A 533 13.17 -11.94 -51.39
N ASP A 534 13.38 -13.21 -51.75
CA ASP A 534 14.68 -13.69 -52.19
C ASP A 534 15.01 -13.14 -53.61
N GLU A 535 14.03 -13.07 -54.49
CA GLU A 535 14.20 -12.45 -55.81
C GLU A 535 14.50 -10.94 -55.69
N MET A 536 13.78 -10.22 -54.83
CA MET A 536 14.02 -8.79 -54.59
C MET A 536 15.39 -8.53 -53.92
N ARG A 537 15.80 -9.40 -52.97
CA ARG A 537 17.12 -9.31 -52.36
C ARG A 537 18.22 -9.51 -53.36
N SER A 538 18.13 -10.56 -54.19
CA SER A 538 19.09 -10.85 -55.24
C SER A 538 19.17 -9.71 -56.27
N ALA A 539 18.03 -9.14 -56.65
CA ALA A 539 17.97 -8.00 -57.56
C ALA A 539 18.56 -6.71 -56.94
N GLY A 540 18.46 -6.55 -55.62
CA GLY A 540 19.10 -5.45 -54.87
C GLY A 540 20.62 -5.61 -54.75
N GLU A 541 21.11 -6.86 -54.58
CA GLU A 541 22.55 -7.17 -54.55
C GLU A 541 23.22 -7.01 -55.90
N THR A 542 22.50 -7.28 -57.02
CA THR A 542 23.03 -7.23 -58.39
C THR A 542 22.72 -5.92 -59.10
N ASP A 543 22.01 -4.98 -58.48
CA ASP A 543 21.50 -3.75 -59.08
C ASP A 543 20.60 -3.98 -60.32
N GLU A 544 19.89 -5.13 -60.33
CA GLU A 544 18.99 -5.55 -61.42
C GLU A 544 17.50 -5.32 -61.07
N ALA A 545 17.19 -4.44 -60.15
CA ALA A 545 15.81 -4.15 -59.69
C ALA A 545 14.91 -3.75 -60.87
N ASP A 546 15.44 -3.03 -61.84
CA ASP A 546 14.71 -2.60 -63.04
C ASP A 546 14.28 -3.77 -63.93
N VAL A 547 15.16 -4.78 -64.05
CA VAL A 547 14.90 -5.99 -64.86
C VAL A 547 13.82 -6.85 -64.16
N LEU A 548 13.89 -6.97 -62.85
CA LEU A 548 12.90 -7.69 -62.06
C LEU A 548 11.51 -7.02 -62.17
N TYR A 549 11.46 -5.70 -62.06
CA TYR A 549 10.23 -4.92 -62.21
C TYR A 549 9.60 -5.10 -63.60
N GLN A 550 10.40 -5.01 -64.67
CA GLN A 550 9.92 -5.22 -66.05
C GLN A 550 9.43 -6.66 -66.23
N ARG A 551 10.09 -7.67 -65.71
CA ARG A 551 9.62 -9.07 -65.78
C ARG A 551 8.29 -9.25 -65.03
N ALA A 552 8.11 -8.65 -63.87
CA ALA A 552 6.88 -8.70 -63.10
C ALA A 552 5.72 -8.03 -63.86
N MET A 553 5.97 -6.88 -64.49
CA MET A 553 4.99 -6.17 -65.35
C MET A 553 4.58 -6.98 -66.57
N ILE A 554 5.52 -7.64 -67.27
CA ILE A 554 5.24 -8.52 -68.43
C ILE A 554 4.38 -9.71 -67.96
N LYS A 555 4.71 -10.33 -66.85
CA LYS A 555 3.96 -11.44 -66.27
C LYS A 555 2.53 -11.04 -65.84
N ALA A 556 2.35 -9.86 -65.27
CA ALA A 556 1.03 -9.29 -64.92
C ALA A 556 0.23 -8.90 -66.18
N GLY A 557 0.89 -8.42 -67.24
CA GLY A 557 0.26 -8.08 -68.51
C GLY A 557 -0.14 -9.30 -69.33
N ALA A 558 0.59 -10.41 -69.26
CA ALA A 558 0.25 -11.66 -69.90
C ALA A 558 -1.00 -12.34 -69.28
N GLY A 559 -1.19 -12.21 -67.95
CA GLY A 559 -2.39 -12.73 -67.28
C GLY A 559 -3.70 -12.01 -67.62
N LYS A 560 -3.65 -10.83 -68.26
CA LYS A 560 -4.84 -10.07 -68.67
C LYS A 560 -5.30 -10.39 -70.13
N LYS A 561 -4.55 -11.16 -70.88
CA LYS A 561 -4.92 -11.52 -72.29
C LYS A 561 -5.75 -12.80 -72.38
N ASP A 562 -5.88 -13.59 -71.36
CA ASP A 562 -6.61 -14.86 -71.41
C ASP A 562 -8.07 -14.80 -70.91
N ALA A 563 -8.59 -13.61 -70.62
CA ALA A 563 -9.95 -13.43 -70.08
C ALA A 563 -10.85 -12.53 -70.95
N MET A 564 -10.70 -12.53 -72.29
CA MET A 564 -11.71 -11.96 -73.21
C MET A 564 -11.82 -12.78 -74.44
N SER A 565 -12.83 -13.66 -74.54
CA SER A 565 -13.40 -14.22 -75.73
C SER A 565 -14.75 -13.56 -76.06
N PRO A 566 -15.12 -13.43 -77.29
CA PRO A 566 -16.07 -12.43 -77.79
C PRO A 566 -17.49 -12.97 -77.90
N SER A 567 -18.47 -12.16 -77.71
CA SER A 567 -19.76 -12.35 -78.35
C SER A 567 -20.30 -10.99 -78.76
N GLY A 568 -20.54 -10.92 -80.06
CA GLY A 568 -20.96 -9.74 -80.79
C GLY A 568 -22.43 -9.37 -80.61
N GLY A 569 -22.74 -8.18 -81.03
CA GLY A 569 -24.12 -7.68 -81.18
C GLY A 569 -24.08 -6.22 -81.57
N ALA A 570 -24.15 -5.99 -82.89
CA ALA A 570 -24.37 -4.68 -83.52
C ALA A 570 -25.74 -4.11 -83.10
N ALA A 571 -25.80 -2.85 -82.79
CA ALA A 571 -27.01 -2.05 -82.94
C ALA A 571 -26.64 -0.59 -83.19
N GLU A 572 -27.17 -0.15 -84.27
CA GLU A 572 -27.09 1.10 -84.99
C GLU A 572 -27.32 2.35 -84.11
N GLY A 573 -26.73 3.41 -84.61
CA GLY A 573 -26.82 4.73 -83.99
C GLY A 573 -28.19 5.40 -84.13
N ASN A 574 -28.39 6.33 -83.25
CA ASN A 574 -29.37 7.37 -83.44
C ASN A 574 -28.69 8.72 -83.25
N LEU A 575 -28.54 9.42 -84.35
CA LEU A 575 -28.20 10.82 -84.45
C LEU A 575 -29.43 11.62 -84.05
N LEU A 576 -29.53 12.07 -82.85
CA LEU A 576 -30.36 13.19 -82.35
C LEU A 576 -30.24 13.28 -80.86
N ASP A 577 -29.16 13.85 -80.34
CA ASP A 577 -29.12 14.47 -79.03
C ASP A 577 -27.86 15.37 -78.96
N ASP A 578 -27.96 16.53 -79.53
CA ASP A 578 -26.88 17.51 -79.63
C ASP A 578 -27.21 18.76 -78.75
N ASP A 579 -28.07 18.62 -77.73
CA ASP A 579 -28.46 19.77 -76.89
C ASP A 579 -28.37 19.54 -75.33
N PHE A 580 -27.67 18.50 -74.87
CA PHE A 580 -27.50 18.25 -73.44
C PHE A 580 -26.05 18.23 -72.94
N GLU A 581 -25.08 18.62 -73.72
CA GLU A 581 -23.66 18.52 -73.34
C GLU A 581 -23.13 19.69 -72.45
N ASP A 582 -23.80 20.82 -72.41
CA ASP A 582 -23.26 22.02 -71.72
C ASP A 582 -23.64 22.08 -70.24
N ASP A 583 -24.77 21.50 -69.83
CA ASP A 583 -25.18 21.45 -68.42
C ASP A 583 -24.51 20.30 -67.64
N SER A 584 -24.16 19.21 -68.28
CA SER A 584 -23.42 18.08 -67.70
C SER A 584 -21.93 18.39 -67.52
N ARG A 585 -21.31 19.20 -68.34
CA ARG A 585 -19.92 19.65 -68.15
C ARG A 585 -19.78 20.61 -66.98
N GLN A 586 -20.69 21.52 -66.79
CA GLN A 586 -20.68 22.42 -65.61
C GLN A 586 -20.89 21.65 -64.27
N THR A 587 -21.72 20.62 -64.25
CA THR A 587 -21.89 19.74 -63.09
C THR A 587 -20.64 18.86 -62.81
N VAL A 588 -19.97 18.35 -63.86
CA VAL A 588 -18.73 17.56 -63.71
C VAL A 588 -17.57 18.43 -63.25
N PHE A 589 -17.39 19.64 -63.78
CA PHE A 589 -16.37 20.58 -63.25
C PHE A 589 -16.61 20.94 -61.79
N GLY A 590 -17.84 21.19 -61.38
CA GLY A 590 -18.19 21.46 -59.98
C GLY A 590 -17.94 20.26 -59.04
N GLN A 591 -18.11 19.04 -59.54
CA GLN A 591 -17.76 17.82 -58.78
C GLN A 591 -16.25 17.63 -58.68
N ILE A 592 -15.47 17.89 -59.72
CA ILE A 592 -14.00 17.85 -59.72
C ILE A 592 -13.45 18.86 -58.68
N GLU A 593 -13.96 20.10 -58.69
CA GLU A 593 -13.56 21.13 -57.73
C GLU A 593 -13.84 20.72 -56.29
N ARG A 594 -14.98 20.07 -56.06
CA ARG A 594 -15.35 19.55 -54.74
C ARG A 594 -14.45 18.41 -54.27
N VAL A 595 -14.03 17.50 -55.16
CA VAL A 595 -13.07 16.43 -54.86
C VAL A 595 -11.69 17.01 -54.57
N GLU A 596 -11.25 18.03 -55.32
CA GLU A 596 -10.00 18.74 -55.02
C GLU A 596 -10.01 19.43 -53.65
N GLU A 597 -11.14 20.06 -53.32
CA GLU A 597 -11.29 20.66 -51.96
C GLU A 597 -11.20 19.60 -50.86
N LEU A 598 -11.81 18.43 -51.04
CA LEU A 598 -11.71 17.31 -50.12
C LEU A 598 -10.28 16.77 -50.01
N LEU A 599 -9.57 16.62 -51.15
CA LEU A 599 -8.15 16.22 -51.13
C LEU A 599 -7.26 17.22 -50.41
N ARG A 600 -7.50 18.52 -50.60
CA ARG A 600 -6.78 19.57 -49.82
C ARG A 600 -7.06 19.47 -48.32
N LYS A 601 -8.32 19.23 -47.92
CA LYS A 601 -8.70 19.02 -46.51
C LYS A 601 -8.03 17.78 -45.95
N LEU A 602 -8.00 16.67 -46.66
CA LEU A 602 -7.31 15.45 -46.28
C LEU A 602 -5.80 15.67 -46.09
N GLN A 603 -5.16 16.39 -47.00
CA GLN A 603 -3.75 16.74 -46.84
C GLN A 603 -3.48 17.65 -45.66
N LEU A 604 -4.40 18.58 -45.34
CA LEU A 604 -4.31 19.43 -44.16
C LEU A 604 -4.38 18.59 -42.89
N VAL A 605 -5.40 17.72 -42.76
CA VAL A 605 -5.57 16.81 -41.63
C VAL A 605 -4.34 15.91 -41.45
N LYS A 606 -3.79 15.37 -42.56
CA LYS A 606 -2.55 14.58 -42.50
C LYS A 606 -1.38 15.38 -41.91
N ARG A 607 -1.20 16.63 -42.33
CA ARG A 607 -0.14 17.51 -41.79
C ARG A 607 -0.36 17.86 -40.33
N GLU A 608 -1.60 18.20 -39.95
CA GLU A 608 -1.94 18.48 -38.55
C GLU A 608 -1.68 17.26 -37.67
N ARG A 609 -2.07 16.07 -38.10
CA ARG A 609 -1.82 14.82 -37.35
C ARG A 609 -0.33 14.54 -37.19
N GLN A 610 0.48 14.73 -38.24
CA GLN A 610 1.93 14.60 -38.14
C GLN A 610 2.55 15.64 -37.23
N GLN A 611 2.03 16.88 -37.20
CA GLN A 611 2.48 17.92 -36.31
C GLN A 611 2.16 17.56 -34.84
N VAL A 612 0.95 17.10 -34.58
CA VAL A 612 0.52 16.67 -33.22
C VAL A 612 1.38 15.50 -32.74
N LEU A 613 1.69 14.53 -33.60
CA LEU A 613 2.59 13.41 -33.25
C LEU A 613 4.01 13.90 -32.95
N LYS A 614 4.52 14.88 -33.69
CA LYS A 614 5.81 15.49 -33.43
C LYS A 614 5.81 16.22 -32.11
N ASP A 615 4.78 17.01 -31.83
CA ASP A 615 4.61 17.71 -30.55
C ASP A 615 4.50 16.74 -29.37
N LEU A 616 3.80 15.61 -29.53
CA LEU A 616 3.75 14.54 -28.54
C LEU A 616 5.15 13.98 -28.28
N LYS A 617 5.91 13.64 -29.32
CA LYS A 617 7.29 13.14 -29.20
C LYS A 617 8.20 14.12 -28.47
N GLU A 618 8.08 15.43 -28.75
CA GLU A 618 8.85 16.49 -28.09
C GLU A 618 8.46 16.65 -26.62
N LYS A 619 7.15 16.66 -26.30
CA LYS A 619 6.65 16.75 -24.91
C LYS A 619 7.03 15.53 -24.06
N VAL A 620 6.98 14.35 -24.64
CA VAL A 620 7.40 13.11 -23.97
C VAL A 620 8.90 13.09 -23.72
N ARG A 621 9.70 13.67 -24.62
CA ARG A 621 11.16 13.76 -24.48
C ARG A 621 11.62 14.79 -23.44
N ASN A 622 10.89 15.89 -23.25
CA ASN A 622 11.22 17.00 -22.35
C ASN A 622 10.09 17.28 -21.35
N PRO A 623 9.88 16.43 -20.32
CA PRO A 623 8.79 16.58 -19.35
C PRO A 623 8.94 17.80 -18.42
N LEU A 624 10.11 18.43 -18.34
CA LEU A 624 10.43 19.49 -17.37
C LEU A 624 10.10 20.92 -17.81
N THR A 625 9.50 21.13 -18.97
CA THR A 625 9.19 22.50 -19.46
C THR A 625 7.76 22.96 -19.19
N TYR A 626 6.93 22.19 -18.47
CA TYR A 626 5.52 22.50 -18.19
C TYR A 626 5.07 22.20 -16.75
N SER A 627 5.92 22.44 -15.75
CA SER A 627 5.49 22.48 -14.33
C SER A 627 5.51 23.91 -13.79
#